data_3fe8795381b46fa353163f4a91f9ed29
#
_entry.id   3fe8795381b46fa353163f4a91f9ed29
#
_cell.length_a   1.000
_cell.length_b   1.000
_cell.length_c   1.000
_cell.angle_alpha   90.00
_cell.angle_beta   90.00
_cell.angle_gamma   90.00
#
_symmetry.space_group_name_H-M   'P 1'
#
loop_
_entity.id
_entity.type
_entity.pdbx_description
1 polymer ?
#
loop_
_entity_poly.entity_id
_entity_poly.type
_entity_poly.pdbx_seq_one_letter_code
_entity_poly.pdbx_strand_id
1 'polypeptide(L)'
;NILKLKSFGYKIIGPEIGDMACGEYGEGKMTEPNEIVNTLKNYFSNLDKNKKLKALVTAGPTNEYIDPVRFITNKSSGKQGYEIAKCLRDNGFDTTLISGKTSIKPLDGVNFVSVETAEEMFKESLNNLPTDVAIFSAAVSDFKVKNYKSTKIKKNEEFNLELEKNIDILNHISNHNSLRPKI
;
A
#
# COMPACT_ATOMS: atom_id res chain seq x y z
N ASN A 1 -7.20 5.60 16.60
CA ASN A 1 -7.12 6.10 15.22
C ASN A 1 -8.39 5.79 14.41
N ILE A 2 -8.98 4.58 14.47
CA ILE A 2 -10.21 4.22 13.72
C ILE A 2 -11.38 5.15 14.06
N LEU A 3 -11.60 5.46 15.34
CA LEU A 3 -12.66 6.38 15.77
C LEU A 3 -12.48 7.77 15.15
N LYS A 4 -11.23 8.25 15.07
CA LYS A 4 -10.93 9.53 14.45
C LYS A 4 -11.19 9.52 12.93
N LEU A 5 -10.88 8.44 12.25
CA LEU A 5 -11.21 8.29 10.83
C LEU A 5 -12.72 8.28 10.61
N LYS A 6 -13.47 7.54 11.42
CA LYS A 6 -14.94 7.55 11.37
C LYS A 6 -15.52 8.94 11.59
N SER A 7 -14.96 9.75 12.50
CA SER A 7 -15.43 11.13 12.73
C SER A 7 -15.17 12.06 11.53
N PHE A 8 -14.23 11.72 10.66
CA PHE A 8 -13.98 12.44 9.41
C PHE A 8 -14.86 11.95 8.25
N GLY A 9 -15.78 11.01 8.49
CA GLY A 9 -16.69 10.49 7.47
C GLY A 9 -16.13 9.33 6.65
N TYR A 10 -14.95 8.77 7.02
CA TYR A 10 -14.43 7.59 6.35
C TYR A 10 -15.25 6.34 6.68
N LYS A 11 -15.53 5.54 5.67
CA LYS A 11 -16.03 4.18 5.87
C LYS A 11 -14.85 3.25 6.19
N ILE A 12 -15.01 2.43 7.20
CA ILE A 12 -14.01 1.46 7.61
C ILE A 12 -14.51 0.07 7.25
N ILE A 13 -13.67 -0.69 6.56
CA ILE A 13 -13.89 -2.11 6.25
C ILE A 13 -12.88 -2.89 7.09
N GLY A 14 -13.37 -3.78 7.96
CA GLY A 14 -12.53 -4.45 8.95
C GLY A 14 -12.13 -3.55 10.13
N PRO A 15 -11.13 -3.95 10.94
CA PRO A 15 -10.50 -5.26 10.92
C PRO A 15 -11.44 -6.38 11.32
N GLU A 16 -11.16 -7.61 10.83
CA GLU A 16 -11.86 -8.81 11.24
C GLU A 16 -11.13 -9.52 12.38
N ILE A 17 -11.83 -10.44 13.04
CA ILE A 17 -11.23 -11.33 14.02
C ILE A 17 -10.71 -12.58 13.31
N GLY A 18 -9.46 -12.94 13.54
CA GLY A 18 -8.86 -14.12 12.94
C GLY A 18 -7.37 -14.20 13.14
N ASP A 19 -6.75 -15.15 12.44
CA ASP A 19 -5.30 -15.35 12.47
C ASP A 19 -4.61 -14.20 11.70
N MET A 20 -3.69 -13.54 12.36
CA MET A 20 -2.87 -12.47 11.80
C MET A 20 -1.53 -13.01 11.27
N ALA A 21 -0.90 -12.27 10.38
CA ALA A 21 0.41 -12.64 9.82
C ALA A 21 1.54 -12.76 10.87
N CYS A 22 1.37 -12.15 12.04
CA CYS A 22 2.27 -12.28 13.19
C CYS A 22 2.08 -13.59 13.99
N GLY A 23 1.08 -14.42 13.64
CA GLY A 23 0.76 -15.67 14.34
C GLY A 23 -0.15 -15.53 15.57
N GLU A 24 -0.67 -14.33 15.81
CA GLU A 24 -1.64 -14.06 16.88
C GLU A 24 -3.06 -14.18 16.34
N TYR A 25 -4.01 -14.56 17.19
CA TYR A 25 -5.44 -14.58 16.91
C TYR A 25 -6.13 -13.40 17.61
N GLY A 26 -6.86 -12.57 16.87
CA GLY A 26 -7.55 -11.43 17.46
C GLY A 26 -8.14 -10.48 16.42
N GLU A 27 -8.52 -9.28 16.87
CA GLU A 27 -8.94 -8.19 16.01
C GLU A 27 -7.70 -7.59 15.31
N GLY A 28 -7.66 -7.65 14.00
CA GLY A 28 -6.52 -7.13 13.21
C GLY A 28 -6.38 -7.82 11.86
N LYS A 29 -7.14 -8.90 11.63
CA LYS A 29 -7.16 -9.57 10.33
C LYS A 29 -7.79 -8.64 9.29
N MET A 30 -7.13 -8.52 8.13
CA MET A 30 -7.68 -7.78 7.00
C MET A 30 -8.86 -8.55 6.40
N THR A 31 -9.91 -7.82 6.05
CA THR A 31 -11.11 -8.34 5.38
C THR A 31 -10.76 -9.07 4.07
N GLU A 32 -11.45 -10.14 3.79
CA GLU A 32 -11.23 -10.94 2.58
C GLU A 32 -11.46 -10.10 1.30
N PRO A 33 -10.64 -10.31 0.23
CA PRO A 33 -10.69 -9.49 -0.99
C PRO A 33 -12.08 -9.39 -1.61
N ASN A 34 -12.84 -10.46 -1.64
CA ASN A 34 -14.20 -10.47 -2.20
C ASN A 34 -15.17 -9.61 -1.40
N GLU A 35 -15.06 -9.58 -0.08
CA GLU A 35 -15.91 -8.75 0.78
C GLU A 35 -15.58 -7.27 0.62
N ILE A 36 -14.30 -6.92 0.51
CA ILE A 36 -13.87 -5.55 0.19
C ILE A 36 -14.52 -5.11 -1.13
N VAL A 37 -14.41 -5.92 -2.18
CA VAL A 37 -14.96 -5.59 -3.50
C VAL A 37 -16.49 -5.50 -3.48
N ASN A 38 -17.17 -6.38 -2.76
CA ASN A 38 -18.63 -6.32 -2.64
C ASN A 38 -19.08 -5.05 -1.91
N THR A 39 -18.40 -4.67 -0.85
CA THR A 39 -18.66 -3.43 -0.10
C THR A 39 -18.50 -2.21 -1.01
N LEU A 40 -17.43 -2.19 -1.83
CA LEU A 40 -17.17 -1.12 -2.78
C LEU A 40 -18.24 -1.07 -3.89
N LYS A 41 -18.61 -2.22 -4.47
CA LYS A 41 -19.68 -2.29 -5.47
C LYS A 41 -21.00 -1.71 -4.94
N ASN A 42 -21.40 -2.10 -3.73
CA ASN A 42 -22.63 -1.61 -3.11
C ASN A 42 -22.55 -0.08 -2.85
N TYR A 43 -21.39 0.45 -2.51
CA TYR A 43 -21.20 1.88 -2.31
C TYR A 43 -21.31 2.66 -3.64
N PHE A 44 -20.74 2.12 -4.72
CA PHE A 44 -20.73 2.76 -6.03
C PHE A 44 -21.91 2.38 -6.93
N SER A 45 -22.84 1.54 -6.48
CA SER A 45 -23.99 1.09 -7.28
C SER A 45 -24.90 2.23 -7.79
N ASN A 46 -24.81 3.40 -7.21
CA ASN A 46 -25.52 4.61 -7.61
C ASN A 46 -24.70 5.57 -8.50
N LEU A 47 -23.44 5.22 -8.81
CA LEU A 47 -22.62 6.00 -9.72
C LEU A 47 -22.86 5.54 -11.17
N ASP A 48 -22.67 6.49 -12.08
CA ASP A 48 -22.90 6.32 -13.52
C ASP A 48 -22.37 4.97 -14.05
N LYS A 49 -23.26 4.08 -14.43
CA LYS A 49 -22.98 2.69 -14.83
C LYS A 49 -22.01 2.55 -16.02
N ASN A 50 -21.76 3.66 -16.72
CA ASN A 50 -20.88 3.71 -17.90
C ASN A 50 -19.45 4.13 -17.59
N LYS A 51 -19.13 4.56 -16.37
CA LYS A 51 -17.79 4.98 -15.98
C LYS A 51 -17.05 3.84 -15.29
N LYS A 52 -15.97 3.37 -15.92
CA LYS A 52 -15.05 2.41 -15.28
C LYS A 52 -14.39 3.07 -14.07
N LEU A 53 -14.64 2.53 -12.89
CA LEU A 53 -14.06 3.05 -11.64
C LEU A 53 -12.56 2.75 -11.60
N LYS A 54 -11.78 3.72 -11.14
CA LYS A 54 -10.34 3.59 -10.97
C LYS A 54 -9.98 3.14 -9.55
N ALA A 55 -9.13 2.14 -9.45
CA ALA A 55 -8.64 1.65 -8.18
C ALA A 55 -7.10 1.68 -8.12
N LEU A 56 -6.57 2.13 -6.99
CA LEU A 56 -5.16 2.10 -6.65
C LEU A 56 -4.94 1.11 -5.52
N VAL A 57 -3.98 0.20 -5.67
CA VAL A 57 -3.60 -0.73 -4.61
C VAL A 57 -2.09 -0.65 -4.40
N THR A 58 -1.65 -0.53 -3.15
CA THR A 58 -0.23 -0.70 -2.80
C THR A 58 0.03 -2.08 -2.23
N ALA A 59 1.17 -2.69 -2.54
CA ALA A 59 1.51 -4.04 -2.10
C ALA A 59 3.01 -4.23 -1.88
N GLY A 60 3.38 -5.35 -1.26
CA GLY A 60 4.76 -5.73 -1.03
C GLY A 60 5.47 -4.88 0.02
N PRO A 61 6.74 -5.17 0.29
CA PRO A 61 7.58 -4.42 1.21
C PRO A 61 8.26 -3.25 0.50
N THR A 62 8.63 -2.20 1.26
CA THR A 62 9.61 -1.21 0.81
C THR A 62 10.99 -1.52 1.35
N ASN A 63 12.02 -1.11 0.62
CA ASN A 63 13.43 -1.26 0.98
C ASN A 63 14.04 0.12 1.23
N GLU A 64 14.53 0.34 2.44
CA GLU A 64 15.18 1.60 2.80
C GLU A 64 16.70 1.38 2.81
N TYR A 65 17.38 1.87 1.79
CA TYR A 65 18.78 1.56 1.54
C TYR A 65 19.72 2.22 2.54
N ILE A 66 20.65 1.41 3.09
CA ILE A 66 21.79 1.85 3.90
C ILE A 66 22.94 2.23 2.98
N ASP A 67 23.22 1.37 2.01
CA ASP A 67 24.21 1.52 0.95
C ASP A 67 23.76 0.73 -0.29
N PRO A 68 24.50 0.70 -1.41
CA PRO A 68 24.08 -0.02 -2.62
C PRO A 68 23.84 -1.53 -2.45
N VAL A 69 24.21 -2.11 -1.32
CA VAL A 69 24.16 -3.56 -1.07
C VAL A 69 23.18 -3.92 0.05
N ARG A 70 23.01 -3.03 1.04
CA ARG A 70 22.24 -3.31 2.27
C ARG A 70 21.06 -2.37 2.42
N PHE A 71 19.95 -2.90 2.89
CA PHE A 71 18.72 -2.16 3.13
C PHE A 71 17.95 -2.72 4.33
N ILE A 72 17.08 -1.91 4.88
CA ILE A 72 16.07 -2.30 5.87
C ILE A 72 14.78 -2.57 5.10
N THR A 73 14.06 -3.63 5.46
CA THR A 73 12.79 -3.98 4.83
C THR A 73 11.89 -4.70 5.81
N ASN A 74 10.59 -4.68 5.53
CA ASN A 74 9.61 -5.47 6.23
C ASN A 74 9.45 -6.85 5.57
N LYS A 75 9.25 -7.89 6.38
CA LYS A 75 8.96 -9.23 5.85
C LYS A 75 7.52 -9.27 5.34
N SER A 76 7.35 -9.11 4.04
CA SER A 76 6.04 -9.15 3.38
C SER A 76 6.13 -9.90 2.06
N SER A 77 5.16 -10.77 1.79
CA SER A 77 5.04 -11.45 0.50
C SER A 77 4.30 -10.62 -0.55
N GLY A 78 3.57 -9.58 -0.14
CA GLY A 78 2.69 -8.79 -1.01
C GLY A 78 1.41 -9.50 -1.46
N LYS A 79 1.22 -10.79 -1.11
CA LYS A 79 0.13 -11.64 -1.62
C LYS A 79 -1.25 -10.98 -1.49
N GLN A 80 -1.52 -10.34 -0.36
CA GLN A 80 -2.83 -9.73 -0.11
C GLN A 80 -3.14 -8.60 -1.09
N GLY A 81 -2.22 -7.67 -1.33
CA GLY A 81 -2.42 -6.59 -2.29
C GLY A 81 -2.61 -7.09 -3.72
N TYR A 82 -1.88 -8.14 -4.11
CA TYR A 82 -2.06 -8.76 -5.42
C TYR A 82 -3.43 -9.42 -5.56
N GLU A 83 -3.92 -10.14 -4.55
CA GLU A 83 -5.26 -10.74 -4.58
C GLU A 83 -6.36 -9.67 -4.61
N ILE A 84 -6.20 -8.57 -3.87
CA ILE A 84 -7.13 -7.43 -3.92
C ILE A 84 -7.13 -6.80 -5.31
N ALA A 85 -5.97 -6.52 -5.90
CA ALA A 85 -5.86 -5.96 -7.24
C ALA A 85 -6.49 -6.86 -8.31
N LYS A 86 -6.27 -8.18 -8.21
CA LYS A 86 -6.91 -9.20 -9.05
C LYS A 86 -8.42 -9.14 -8.93
N CYS A 87 -8.95 -9.13 -7.71
CA CYS A 87 -10.39 -9.06 -7.45
C CYS A 87 -11.02 -7.78 -8.03
N LEU A 88 -10.36 -6.64 -7.86
CA LEU A 88 -10.83 -5.36 -8.41
C LEU A 88 -10.88 -5.41 -9.95
N ARG A 89 -9.81 -5.87 -10.59
CA ARG A 89 -9.76 -6.08 -12.05
C ARG A 89 -10.88 -6.98 -12.53
N ASP A 90 -11.06 -8.15 -11.90
CA ASP A 90 -12.08 -9.14 -12.28
C ASP A 90 -13.51 -8.61 -12.10
N ASN A 91 -13.67 -7.58 -11.27
CA ASN A 91 -14.92 -6.87 -11.06
C ASN A 91 -15.03 -5.55 -11.88
N GLY A 92 -14.17 -5.39 -12.88
CA GLY A 92 -14.30 -4.33 -13.88
C GLY A 92 -13.68 -2.99 -13.52
N PHE A 93 -12.91 -2.91 -12.44
CA PHE A 93 -12.15 -1.69 -12.11
C PHE A 93 -10.93 -1.52 -13.04
N ASP A 94 -10.64 -0.27 -13.40
CA ASP A 94 -9.35 0.10 -13.95
C ASP A 94 -8.36 0.18 -12.78
N THR A 95 -7.57 -0.90 -12.63
CA THR A 95 -6.78 -1.13 -11.42
C THR A 95 -5.32 -0.88 -11.66
N THR A 96 -4.71 -0.04 -10.83
CA THR A 96 -3.26 0.15 -10.72
C THR A 96 -2.75 -0.52 -9.45
N LEU A 97 -1.72 -1.37 -9.59
CA LEU A 97 -1.01 -2.02 -8.49
C LEU A 97 0.41 -1.47 -8.41
N ILE A 98 0.71 -0.70 -7.35
CA ILE A 98 2.05 -0.23 -7.02
C ILE A 98 2.65 -1.20 -6.02
N SER A 99 3.70 -1.90 -6.39
CA SER A 99 4.28 -2.94 -5.54
C SER A 99 5.77 -2.78 -5.32
N GLY A 100 6.16 -2.91 -4.06
CA GLY A 100 7.53 -3.24 -3.72
C GLY A 100 7.91 -4.63 -4.26
N LYS A 101 9.19 -4.97 -4.20
CA LYS A 101 9.71 -6.21 -4.79
C LYS A 101 9.16 -7.46 -4.10
N THR A 102 8.47 -8.30 -4.86
CA THR A 102 7.95 -9.59 -4.42
C THR A 102 8.33 -10.70 -5.38
N SER A 103 8.08 -11.96 -5.01
CA SER A 103 8.22 -13.12 -5.91
C SER A 103 6.99 -13.37 -6.78
N ILE A 104 5.92 -12.59 -6.58
CA ILE A 104 4.66 -12.74 -7.32
C ILE A 104 4.81 -12.05 -8.67
N LYS A 105 4.38 -12.73 -9.73
CA LYS A 105 4.39 -12.16 -11.08
C LYS A 105 3.33 -11.06 -11.20
N PRO A 106 3.60 -10.01 -12.01
CA PRO A 106 2.58 -9.03 -12.36
C PRO A 106 1.30 -9.68 -12.90
N LEU A 107 0.18 -9.06 -12.62
CA LEU A 107 -1.14 -9.56 -13.00
C LEU A 107 -1.53 -9.01 -14.39
N ASP A 108 -1.96 -9.88 -15.29
CA ASP A 108 -2.50 -9.47 -16.59
C ASP A 108 -3.75 -8.61 -16.38
N GLY A 109 -3.86 -7.53 -17.16
CA GLY A 109 -4.99 -6.61 -17.10
C GLY A 109 -5.02 -5.68 -15.88
N VAL A 110 -3.92 -5.59 -15.14
CA VAL A 110 -3.67 -4.63 -14.07
C VAL A 110 -2.49 -3.72 -14.49
N ASN A 111 -2.63 -2.42 -14.30
CA ASN A 111 -1.52 -1.49 -14.49
C ASN A 111 -0.50 -1.70 -13.36
N PHE A 112 0.63 -2.32 -13.67
CA PHE A 112 1.63 -2.67 -12.68
C PHE A 112 2.76 -1.65 -12.64
N VAL A 113 3.02 -1.12 -11.44
CA VAL A 113 4.14 -0.19 -11.17
C VAL A 113 5.04 -0.83 -10.11
N SER A 114 6.28 -1.11 -10.48
CA SER A 114 7.29 -1.62 -9.53
C SER A 114 8.02 -0.46 -8.89
N VAL A 115 8.17 -0.54 -7.56
CA VAL A 115 8.91 0.43 -6.74
C VAL A 115 9.83 -0.30 -5.77
N GLU A 116 10.82 0.40 -5.25
CA GLU A 116 11.73 -0.16 -4.25
C GLU A 116 11.57 0.52 -2.89
N THR A 117 11.47 1.83 -2.84
CA THR A 117 11.43 2.60 -1.60
C THR A 117 10.04 3.13 -1.26
N ALA A 118 9.85 3.53 -0.01
CA ALA A 118 8.62 4.20 0.42
C ALA A 118 8.42 5.55 -0.32
N GLU A 119 9.51 6.26 -0.60
CA GLU A 119 9.45 7.52 -1.35
C GLU A 119 8.96 7.31 -2.79
N GLU A 120 9.46 6.28 -3.47
CA GLU A 120 8.98 5.90 -4.81
C GLU A 120 7.52 5.48 -4.76
N MET A 121 7.13 4.64 -3.79
CA MET A 121 5.74 4.22 -3.61
C MET A 121 4.81 5.42 -3.37
N PHE A 122 5.23 6.38 -2.58
CA PHE A 122 4.49 7.62 -2.34
C PHE A 122 4.33 8.43 -3.63
N LYS A 123 5.44 8.66 -4.36
CA LYS A 123 5.44 9.40 -5.62
C LYS A 123 4.52 8.76 -6.65
N GLU A 124 4.63 7.45 -6.82
CA GLU A 124 3.77 6.72 -7.76
C GLU A 124 2.31 6.69 -7.31
N SER A 125 2.05 6.68 -6.00
CA SER A 125 0.68 6.82 -5.49
C SER A 125 0.08 8.19 -5.84
N LEU A 126 0.85 9.27 -5.72
CA LEU A 126 0.42 10.61 -6.14
C LEU A 126 0.20 10.71 -7.65
N ASN A 127 1.10 10.14 -8.45
CA ASN A 127 1.01 10.17 -9.92
C ASN A 127 -0.25 9.45 -10.45
N ASN A 128 -0.81 8.52 -9.69
CA ASN A 128 -2.01 7.76 -10.04
C ASN A 128 -3.31 8.35 -9.46
N LEU A 129 -3.26 9.54 -8.88
CA LEU A 129 -4.46 10.30 -8.53
C LEU A 129 -4.94 11.16 -9.72
N PRO A 130 -6.23 11.47 -9.84
CA PRO A 130 -7.33 11.02 -8.97
C PRO A 130 -7.74 9.57 -9.23
N THR A 131 -8.08 8.87 -8.15
CA THR A 131 -8.64 7.52 -8.20
C THR A 131 -9.94 7.48 -7.37
N ASP A 132 -10.87 6.57 -7.73
CA ASP A 132 -12.12 6.44 -6.99
C ASP A 132 -11.91 5.69 -5.67
N VAL A 133 -10.99 4.71 -5.67
CA VAL A 133 -10.66 3.86 -4.52
C VAL A 133 -9.15 3.74 -4.38
N ALA A 134 -8.63 3.84 -3.15
CA ALA A 134 -7.24 3.51 -2.84
C ALA A 134 -7.14 2.55 -1.65
N ILE A 135 -6.39 1.47 -1.82
CA ILE A 135 -6.21 0.42 -0.81
C ILE A 135 -4.72 0.28 -0.52
N PHE A 136 -4.34 0.63 0.71
CA PHE A 136 -2.95 0.63 1.15
C PHE A 136 -2.66 -0.65 1.95
N SER A 137 -2.15 -1.68 1.27
CA SER A 137 -1.80 -2.98 1.86
C SER A 137 -0.30 -3.29 1.83
N ALA A 138 0.50 -2.35 1.34
CA ALA A 138 1.95 -2.47 1.36
C ALA A 138 2.50 -2.47 2.79
N ALA A 139 3.55 -3.23 3.03
CA ALA A 139 4.33 -3.20 4.25
C ALA A 139 5.42 -2.12 4.13
N VAL A 140 5.00 -0.87 4.22
CA VAL A 140 5.91 0.29 4.17
C VAL A 140 6.74 0.35 5.44
N SER A 141 8.04 0.63 5.31
CA SER A 141 8.92 0.82 6.47
C SER A 141 8.60 2.15 7.17
N ASP A 142 8.37 2.12 8.49
CA ASP A 142 8.10 3.31 9.29
C ASP A 142 9.32 4.24 9.41
N PHE A 143 10.50 3.67 9.19
CA PHE A 143 11.78 4.38 9.30
C PHE A 143 12.62 4.18 8.06
N LYS A 144 13.33 5.23 7.65
CA LYS A 144 14.35 5.20 6.62
C LYS A 144 15.72 5.58 7.18
N VAL A 145 16.75 5.26 6.44
CA VAL A 145 18.12 5.62 6.79
C VAL A 145 18.35 7.10 6.52
N LYS A 146 18.76 7.85 7.54
CA LYS A 146 18.98 9.30 7.45
C LYS A 146 20.15 9.65 6.54
N ASN A 147 21.22 8.86 6.57
CA ASN A 147 22.46 9.11 5.86
C ASN A 147 22.81 7.95 4.91
N TYR A 148 22.12 7.86 3.78
CA TYR A 148 22.45 6.90 2.71
C TYR A 148 23.91 7.06 2.25
N LYS A 149 24.62 5.94 2.11
CA LYS A 149 25.98 5.90 1.59
C LYS A 149 25.95 5.43 0.12
N SER A 150 26.47 6.27 -0.78
CA SER A 150 26.53 5.95 -2.22
C SER A 150 27.54 4.85 -2.56
N THR A 151 28.41 4.48 -1.61
CA THR A 151 29.38 3.39 -1.74
C THR A 151 29.20 2.38 -0.63
N LYS A 152 29.55 1.10 -0.91
CA LYS A 152 29.49 0.03 0.10
C LYS A 152 30.36 0.35 1.29
N ILE A 153 29.79 0.34 2.50
CA ILE A 153 30.49 0.55 3.77
C ILE A 153 31.45 -0.60 4.01
N LYS A 154 32.73 -0.28 4.28
CA LYS A 154 33.79 -1.27 4.52
C LYS A 154 33.75 -1.77 5.96
N LYS A 155 34.20 -3.01 6.18
CA LYS A 155 34.23 -3.67 7.51
C LYS A 155 34.99 -2.91 8.59
N ASN A 156 35.97 -2.12 8.20
CA ASN A 156 36.89 -1.45 9.13
C ASN A 156 36.42 -0.02 9.46
N GLU A 157 35.28 0.41 8.97
CA GLU A 157 34.70 1.72 9.28
C GLU A 157 33.78 1.56 10.48
N GLU A 158 33.91 2.43 11.47
CA GLU A 158 32.87 2.58 12.50
C GLU A 158 31.58 3.05 11.81
N PHE A 159 30.51 2.32 12.05
CA PHE A 159 29.24 2.59 11.41
C PHE A 159 28.12 2.65 12.44
N ASN A 160 27.56 3.85 12.59
CA ASN A 160 26.34 4.08 13.35
C ASN A 160 25.16 4.28 12.39
N LEU A 161 24.15 3.47 12.54
CA LEU A 161 22.93 3.55 11.74
C LEU A 161 21.95 4.54 12.39
N GLU A 162 21.82 5.72 11.81
CA GLU A 162 20.81 6.69 12.21
C GLU A 162 19.56 6.51 11.34
N LEU A 163 18.41 6.45 12.02
CA LEU A 163 17.11 6.33 11.38
C LEU A 163 16.29 7.60 11.57
N GLU A 164 15.49 7.93 10.59
CA GLU A 164 14.45 8.96 10.67
C GLU A 164 13.10 8.41 10.24
N LYS A 165 12.03 9.07 10.64
CA LYS A 165 10.66 8.67 10.26
C LYS A 165 10.49 8.74 8.75
N ASN A 166 9.89 7.72 8.21
CA ASN A 166 9.50 7.69 6.80
C ASN A 166 8.17 8.42 6.59
N ILE A 167 7.81 8.59 5.33
CA ILE A 167 6.56 9.24 4.95
C ILE A 167 5.38 8.30 5.24
N ASP A 168 4.34 8.84 5.85
CA ASP A 168 3.04 8.14 6.00
C ASP A 168 2.22 8.36 4.73
N ILE A 169 2.30 7.40 3.81
CA ILE A 169 1.65 7.45 2.49
C ILE A 169 0.13 7.55 2.65
N LEU A 170 -0.45 6.72 3.51
CA LEU A 170 -1.89 6.71 3.75
C LEU A 170 -2.37 8.06 4.26
N ASN A 171 -1.68 8.63 5.25
CA ASN A 171 -2.05 9.92 5.81
C ASN A 171 -1.96 11.04 4.78
N HIS A 172 -0.91 11.05 3.95
CA HIS A 172 -0.75 12.07 2.90
C HIS A 172 -1.84 11.98 1.82
N ILE A 173 -2.10 10.78 1.31
CA ILE A 173 -3.10 10.58 0.24
C ILE A 173 -4.51 10.84 0.75
N SER A 174 -4.85 10.38 1.95
CA SER A 174 -6.19 10.55 2.55
C SER A 174 -6.50 12.00 2.91
N ASN A 175 -5.49 12.82 3.17
CA ASN A 175 -5.64 14.25 3.45
C ASN A 175 -5.38 15.15 2.22
N HIS A 176 -5.20 14.58 1.03
CA HIS A 176 -4.97 15.37 -0.17
C HIS A 176 -6.21 16.24 -0.50
N ASN A 177 -6.02 17.55 -0.59
CA ASN A 177 -7.13 18.51 -0.63
C ASN A 177 -8.10 18.33 -1.80
N SER A 178 -7.59 18.05 -3.02
CA SER A 178 -8.40 18.04 -4.25
C SER A 178 -8.48 16.68 -4.94
N LEU A 179 -7.52 15.79 -4.72
CA LEU A 179 -7.38 14.53 -5.46
C LEU A 179 -7.53 13.29 -4.57
N ARG A 180 -7.90 13.47 -3.29
CA ARG A 180 -8.04 12.33 -2.37
C ARG A 180 -9.06 11.33 -2.91
N PRO A 181 -8.80 10.02 -2.77
CA PRO A 181 -9.76 8.97 -3.09
C PRO A 181 -11.07 9.16 -2.30
N LYS A 182 -12.18 8.69 -2.88
CA LYS A 182 -13.47 8.68 -2.17
C LYS A 182 -13.51 7.62 -1.07
N ILE A 183 -12.77 6.54 -1.28
CA ILE A 183 -12.56 5.43 -0.34
C ILE A 183 -11.11 5.01 -0.45
#